data_0e94191ea20d79fbc89aad49bb5c3d54
#
_entry.id   0e94191ea20d79fbc89aad49bb5c3d54
#
_cell.length_a   1.000
_cell.length_b   1.000
_cell.length_c   1.000
_cell.angle_alpha   90.00
_cell.angle_beta   90.00
_cell.angle_gamma   90.00
#
_symmetry.space_group_name_H-M   'P 1'
#
loop_
_entity.id
_entity.type
_entity.pdbx_description
1 polymer ?
#
loop_
_entity_poly.entity_id
_entity_poly.type
_entity_poly.pdbx_seq_one_letter_code
_entity_poly.pdbx_strand_id
1 'polypeptide(L)'
;LVGEPGELVCTKPFPSMPIGFWGDADGSKYFSAYFDYFDNVWRHGDWVELTERGGMIIYGRSDATLNPGGVRIGTAEIYRQVEQLAAIEEAVVVGQDTGDGDQRVVLFVRLAEGVAFTDDLQKEIRTQVRQNATPRHVPAVIAAVPDIPRTRSGKISEIAVRHVLHGRPVKNTEALANPEALEFF
;
A
#
# COMPACT_ATOMS: atom_id res chain seq x y z
N LEU A 1 -4.18 18.60 -11.08
CA LEU A 1 -4.90 18.30 -12.32
C LEU A 1 -6.22 17.64 -11.98
N VAL A 2 -7.26 17.86 -12.77
CA VAL A 2 -8.56 17.20 -12.61
C VAL A 2 -8.63 16.08 -13.64
N GLY A 3 -9.10 14.88 -13.23
CA GLY A 3 -9.19 13.69 -14.09
C GLY A 3 -7.87 12.96 -14.35
N GLU A 4 -6.81 13.32 -13.62
CA GLU A 4 -5.51 12.65 -13.72
C GLU A 4 -5.00 12.27 -12.32
N PRO A 5 -4.55 11.02 -12.09
CA PRO A 5 -3.93 10.62 -10.84
C PRO A 5 -2.60 11.34 -10.58
N GLY A 6 -2.38 11.75 -9.33
CA GLY A 6 -1.17 12.44 -8.91
C GLY A 6 -0.90 12.37 -7.42
N GLU A 7 0.24 12.92 -7.00
CA GLU A 7 0.59 13.09 -5.58
C GLU A 7 -0.30 14.13 -4.93
N LEU A 8 -0.91 13.80 -3.81
CA LEU A 8 -1.64 14.77 -3.00
C LEU A 8 -0.68 15.70 -2.29
N VAL A 9 -0.84 17.00 -2.53
CA VAL A 9 -0.02 18.04 -1.90
C VAL A 9 -0.86 19.15 -1.29
N CYS A 10 -0.33 19.80 -0.24
CA CYS A 10 -0.91 21.00 0.34
C CYS A 10 0.03 22.18 0.10
N THR A 11 -0.47 23.19 -0.63
CA THR A 11 0.30 24.38 -0.99
C THR A 11 0.12 25.54 -0.01
N LYS A 12 -0.71 25.37 1.02
CA LYS A 12 -0.96 26.38 2.07
C LYS A 12 -0.90 25.71 3.44
N PRO A 13 -0.48 26.43 4.49
CA PRO A 13 -0.56 25.95 5.86
C PRO A 13 -1.99 25.58 6.25
N PHE A 14 -2.15 24.56 7.07
CA PHE A 14 -3.44 24.11 7.60
C PHE A 14 -3.36 23.79 9.09
N PRO A 15 -4.47 23.92 9.85
CA PRO A 15 -4.44 23.89 11.32
C PRO A 15 -3.94 22.56 11.93
N SER A 16 -4.07 21.44 11.22
CA SER A 16 -3.64 20.12 11.68
C SER A 16 -2.21 19.74 11.29
N MET A 17 -1.45 20.67 10.71
CA MET A 17 -0.01 20.44 10.47
C MET A 17 0.69 20.23 11.82
N PRO A 18 1.51 19.16 11.97
CA PRO A 18 2.39 19.03 13.14
C PRO A 18 3.38 20.21 13.18
N ILE A 19 3.72 20.66 14.36
CA ILE A 19 4.73 21.70 14.58
C ILE A 19 6.16 21.12 14.55
N GLY A 20 6.31 19.80 14.58
CA GLY A 20 7.56 19.07 14.57
C GLY A 20 7.37 17.63 15.01
N PHE A 21 8.44 16.85 15.07
CA PHE A 21 8.46 15.49 15.57
C PHE A 21 9.15 15.38 16.90
N TRP A 22 8.72 14.43 17.72
CA TRP A 22 9.40 14.13 18.97
C TRP A 22 10.82 13.59 18.69
N GLY A 23 11.83 14.14 19.41
CA GLY A 23 13.21 13.75 19.22
C GLY A 23 13.84 14.18 17.88
N ASP A 24 13.33 15.26 17.29
CA ASP A 24 13.78 15.86 16.02
C ASP A 24 14.20 17.32 16.26
N ALA A 25 15.26 17.51 17.02
CA ALA A 25 15.68 18.84 17.50
C ALA A 25 16.12 19.78 16.37
N ASP A 26 16.65 19.24 15.26
CA ASP A 26 17.09 19.97 14.08
C ASP A 26 16.01 20.07 13.00
N GLY A 27 14.86 19.41 13.18
CA GLY A 27 13.74 19.39 12.23
C GLY A 27 13.98 18.56 10.97
N SER A 28 15.09 17.83 10.89
CA SER A 28 15.50 17.09 9.70
C SER A 28 14.53 15.96 9.34
N LYS A 29 14.01 15.25 10.32
CA LYS A 29 13.02 14.18 10.10
C LYS A 29 11.69 14.73 9.63
N TYR A 30 11.24 15.85 10.22
CA TYR A 30 10.02 16.53 9.82
C TYR A 30 10.12 17.05 8.39
N PHE A 31 11.24 17.71 8.05
CA PHE A 31 11.50 18.18 6.70
C PHE A 31 11.53 17.04 5.70
N SER A 32 12.29 15.98 5.98
CA SER A 32 12.40 14.80 5.11
C SER A 32 11.06 14.09 4.90
N ALA A 33 10.19 14.09 5.91
CA ALA A 33 8.88 13.45 5.78
C ALA A 33 7.93 14.17 4.83
N TYR A 34 8.00 15.51 4.77
CA TYR A 34 6.94 16.30 4.14
C TYR A 34 7.39 17.29 3.08
N PHE A 35 8.65 17.77 3.11
CA PHE A 35 9.11 18.89 2.28
C PHE A 35 10.33 18.59 1.41
N ASP A 36 10.95 17.41 1.57
CA ASP A 36 12.15 17.01 0.83
C ASP A 36 11.90 16.73 -0.66
N TYR A 37 10.63 16.53 -1.03
CA TYR A 37 10.25 16.15 -2.38
C TYR A 37 9.83 17.37 -3.25
N PHE A 38 9.16 18.34 -2.66
CA PHE A 38 8.73 19.57 -3.31
C PHE A 38 9.08 20.77 -2.44
N ASP A 39 9.78 21.74 -3.00
CA ASP A 39 10.18 22.95 -2.27
C ASP A 39 8.98 23.71 -1.70
N ASN A 40 8.94 23.85 -0.37
CA ASN A 40 7.89 24.56 0.37
C ASN A 40 6.45 24.05 0.14
N VAL A 41 6.30 22.83 -0.35
CA VAL A 41 5.00 22.19 -0.56
C VAL A 41 4.91 20.91 0.28
N TRP A 42 3.89 20.84 1.11
CA TRP A 42 3.63 19.66 1.93
C TRP A 42 3.22 18.49 1.04
N ARG A 43 4.02 17.42 1.04
CA ARG A 43 3.68 16.14 0.44
C ARG A 43 2.86 15.30 1.42
N HIS A 44 1.62 14.94 1.05
CA HIS A 44 0.75 14.11 1.90
C HIS A 44 1.17 12.64 1.88
N GLY A 45 1.66 12.17 0.75
CA GLY A 45 2.08 10.78 0.55
C GLY A 45 0.95 9.86 0.11
N ASP A 46 -0.10 10.41 -0.51
CA ASP A 46 -1.20 9.66 -1.10
C ASP A 46 -1.29 9.92 -2.60
N TRP A 47 -1.60 8.86 -3.35
CA TRP A 47 -1.84 8.89 -4.79
C TRP A 47 -3.33 9.04 -5.04
N VAL A 48 -3.74 10.16 -5.62
CA VAL A 48 -5.15 10.55 -5.70
C VAL A 48 -5.50 11.14 -7.06
N GLU A 49 -6.80 11.13 -7.39
CA GLU A 49 -7.38 11.83 -8.52
C GLU A 49 -8.49 12.76 -8.03
N LEU A 50 -8.46 14.01 -8.49
CA LEU A 50 -9.58 14.94 -8.31
C LEU A 50 -10.55 14.75 -9.47
N THR A 51 -11.80 14.46 -9.17
CA THR A 51 -12.83 14.28 -10.19
C THR A 51 -13.40 15.62 -10.66
N GLU A 52 -13.96 15.67 -11.87
CA GLU A 52 -14.65 16.84 -12.41
C GLU A 52 -15.82 17.32 -11.51
N ARG A 53 -16.39 16.42 -10.70
CA ARG A 53 -17.47 16.71 -9.76
C ARG A 53 -17.00 17.21 -8.40
N GLY A 54 -15.68 17.48 -8.24
CA GLY A 54 -15.08 17.94 -6.99
C GLY A 54 -14.90 16.86 -5.92
N GLY A 55 -15.09 15.59 -6.27
CA GLY A 55 -14.74 14.44 -5.41
C GLY A 55 -13.25 14.08 -5.51
N MET A 56 -12.80 13.20 -4.62
CA MET A 56 -11.45 12.65 -4.64
C MET A 56 -11.51 11.12 -4.64
N ILE A 57 -10.76 10.51 -5.54
CA ILE A 57 -10.52 9.06 -5.56
C ILE A 57 -9.14 8.84 -4.97
N ILE A 58 -9.05 8.00 -3.93
CA ILE A 58 -7.78 7.62 -3.31
C ILE A 58 -7.38 6.25 -3.84
N TYR A 59 -6.24 6.19 -4.50
CA TYR A 59 -5.66 4.96 -5.05
C TYR A 59 -4.75 4.23 -4.06
N GLY A 60 -4.32 4.89 -3.00
CA GLY A 60 -3.47 4.37 -1.95
C GLY A 60 -2.31 5.30 -1.61
N ARG A 61 -1.35 4.77 -0.87
CA ARG A 61 -0.12 5.49 -0.55
C ARG A 61 0.77 5.63 -1.79
N SER A 62 1.34 6.80 -2.01
CA SER A 62 2.24 7.03 -3.15
C SER A 62 3.58 6.27 -3.03
N ASP A 63 4.03 5.99 -1.79
CA ASP A 63 5.19 5.17 -1.49
C ASP A 63 4.94 3.66 -1.59
N ALA A 64 3.67 3.23 -1.57
CA ALA A 64 3.22 1.84 -1.77
C ALA A 64 2.66 1.57 -3.17
N THR A 65 2.58 2.58 -4.04
CA THR A 65 2.11 2.43 -5.42
C THR A 65 2.92 1.35 -6.16
N LEU A 66 2.21 0.45 -6.83
CA LEU A 66 2.77 -0.62 -7.64
C LEU A 66 3.15 -0.08 -9.02
N ASN A 67 4.14 -0.68 -9.66
CA ASN A 67 4.60 -0.25 -10.98
C ASN A 67 4.94 -1.41 -11.94
N PRO A 68 4.05 -2.40 -12.13
CA PRO A 68 4.31 -3.53 -13.01
C PRO A 68 4.32 -3.09 -14.48
N GLY A 69 5.42 -3.39 -15.20
CA GLY A 69 5.59 -3.02 -16.60
C GLY A 69 5.55 -1.50 -16.81
N GLY A 70 6.01 -0.70 -15.84
CA GLY A 70 6.07 0.76 -15.92
C GLY A 70 4.72 1.48 -15.74
N VAL A 71 3.64 0.76 -15.41
CA VAL A 71 2.31 1.35 -15.18
C VAL A 71 2.03 1.45 -13.70
N ARG A 72 1.76 2.67 -13.21
CA ARG A 72 1.38 2.90 -11.81
C ARG A 72 -0.02 2.37 -11.52
N ILE A 73 -0.11 1.56 -10.46
CA ILE A 73 -1.34 0.94 -9.97
C ILE A 73 -1.46 1.23 -8.49
N GLY A 74 -2.63 1.71 -8.07
CA GLY A 74 -2.94 1.91 -6.66
C GLY A 74 -3.29 0.60 -5.96
N THR A 75 -2.75 0.36 -4.77
CA THR A 75 -3.06 -0.84 -3.98
C THR A 75 -4.54 -0.97 -3.67
N ALA A 76 -5.24 0.16 -3.46
CA ALA A 76 -6.68 0.20 -3.21
C ALA A 76 -7.53 -0.38 -4.34
N GLU A 77 -7.05 -0.36 -5.58
CA GLU A 77 -7.78 -0.93 -6.72
C GLU A 77 -7.84 -2.46 -6.63
N ILE A 78 -6.78 -3.08 -6.11
CA ILE A 78 -6.74 -4.54 -5.87
C ILE A 78 -7.54 -4.90 -4.63
N TYR A 79 -7.39 -4.15 -3.52
CA TYR A 79 -8.13 -4.41 -2.28
C TYR A 79 -9.65 -4.41 -2.50
N ARG A 80 -10.18 -3.43 -3.22
CA ARG A 80 -11.62 -3.35 -3.53
C ARG A 80 -12.17 -4.62 -4.21
N GLN A 81 -11.34 -5.35 -4.93
CA GLN A 81 -11.76 -6.58 -5.60
C GLN A 81 -11.62 -7.79 -4.68
N VAL A 82 -10.51 -7.88 -3.98
CA VAL A 82 -10.18 -9.02 -3.13
C VAL A 82 -11.08 -9.07 -1.89
N GLU A 83 -11.38 -7.93 -1.29
CA GLU A 83 -12.23 -7.80 -0.10
C GLU A 83 -13.71 -8.14 -0.35
N GLN A 84 -14.13 -8.26 -1.62
CA GLN A 84 -15.48 -8.75 -1.95
C GLN A 84 -15.63 -10.27 -1.83
N LEU A 85 -14.50 -10.99 -1.76
CA LEU A 85 -14.51 -12.45 -1.65
C LEU A 85 -14.67 -12.87 -0.19
N ALA A 86 -15.79 -13.53 0.13
CA ALA A 86 -16.09 -13.96 1.51
C ALA A 86 -15.03 -14.93 2.09
N ALA A 87 -14.23 -15.56 1.25
CA ALA A 87 -13.10 -16.40 1.64
C ALA A 87 -11.91 -15.63 2.21
N ILE A 88 -11.83 -14.31 1.97
CA ILE A 88 -10.71 -13.45 2.36
C ILE A 88 -11.16 -12.57 3.51
N GLU A 89 -10.48 -12.68 4.64
CA GLU A 89 -10.71 -11.80 5.79
C GLU A 89 -9.91 -10.50 5.65
N GLU A 90 -8.68 -10.61 5.16
CA GLU A 90 -7.78 -9.48 4.96
C GLU A 90 -6.76 -9.76 3.86
N ALA A 91 -6.22 -8.70 3.30
CA ALA A 91 -5.19 -8.79 2.27
C ALA A 91 -4.14 -7.69 2.43
N VAL A 92 -2.91 -7.99 2.02
CA VAL A 92 -1.86 -7.01 1.78
C VAL A 92 -1.25 -7.24 0.41
N VAL A 93 -1.15 -6.19 -0.39
CA VAL A 93 -0.54 -6.24 -1.72
C VAL A 93 0.72 -5.40 -1.74
N VAL A 94 1.78 -5.93 -2.30
CA VAL A 94 3.07 -5.24 -2.42
C VAL A 94 3.69 -5.50 -3.80
N GLY A 95 4.50 -4.56 -4.25
CA GLY A 95 5.35 -4.75 -5.41
C GLY A 95 6.67 -5.42 -5.01
N GLN A 96 7.00 -6.50 -5.67
CA GLN A 96 8.31 -7.14 -5.56
C GLN A 96 9.15 -6.83 -6.78
N ASP A 97 10.34 -6.27 -6.55
CA ASP A 97 11.30 -5.99 -7.62
C ASP A 97 11.80 -7.31 -8.21
N THR A 98 11.81 -7.44 -9.53
CA THR A 98 12.16 -8.69 -10.25
C THR A 98 13.65 -8.78 -10.62
N GLY A 99 14.42 -7.71 -10.35
CA GLY A 99 15.86 -7.65 -10.58
C GLY A 99 16.27 -7.18 -11.98
N ASP A 100 15.33 -7.09 -12.90
CA ASP A 100 15.50 -6.59 -14.28
C ASP A 100 15.00 -5.15 -14.46
N GLY A 101 14.67 -4.48 -13.34
CA GLY A 101 14.13 -3.13 -13.34
C GLY A 101 12.61 -3.06 -13.40
N ASP A 102 11.94 -4.21 -13.44
CA ASP A 102 10.49 -4.31 -13.36
C ASP A 102 10.02 -4.75 -11.96
N GLN A 103 8.72 -4.78 -11.77
CA GLN A 103 8.05 -5.13 -10.53
C GLN A 103 6.89 -6.10 -10.78
N ARG A 104 6.75 -7.12 -9.95
CA ARG A 104 5.57 -7.98 -9.96
C ARG A 104 4.66 -7.71 -8.77
N VAL A 105 3.37 -7.86 -8.98
CA VAL A 105 2.36 -7.74 -7.93
C VAL A 105 2.33 -9.03 -7.11
N VAL A 106 2.54 -8.92 -5.80
CA VAL A 106 2.43 -10.01 -4.84
C VAL A 106 1.30 -9.70 -3.87
N LEU A 107 0.36 -10.62 -3.74
CA LEU A 107 -0.79 -10.54 -2.85
C LEU A 107 -0.66 -11.59 -1.76
N PHE A 108 -0.68 -11.15 -0.52
CA PHE A 108 -0.84 -12.03 0.64
C PHE A 108 -2.26 -11.90 1.17
N VAL A 109 -2.87 -13.03 1.54
CA VAL A 109 -4.24 -13.08 2.02
C VAL A 109 -4.31 -13.80 3.37
N ARG A 110 -5.06 -13.24 4.31
CA ARG A 110 -5.52 -13.94 5.49
C ARG A 110 -6.92 -14.46 5.19
N LEU A 111 -7.08 -15.76 5.30
CA LEU A 111 -8.33 -16.43 4.96
C LEU A 111 -9.34 -16.35 6.11
N ALA A 112 -10.62 -16.36 5.77
CA ALA A 112 -11.69 -16.53 6.74
C ALA A 112 -11.57 -17.89 7.44
N GLU A 113 -12.12 -17.99 8.65
CA GLU A 113 -12.05 -19.20 9.46
C GLU A 113 -12.63 -20.41 8.71
N GLY A 114 -11.92 -21.53 8.72
CA GLY A 114 -12.31 -22.77 8.06
C GLY A 114 -12.13 -22.80 6.54
N VAL A 115 -11.66 -21.73 5.93
CA VAL A 115 -11.37 -21.68 4.49
C VAL A 115 -9.99 -22.23 4.19
N ALA A 116 -9.89 -23.14 3.21
CA ALA A 116 -8.61 -23.67 2.73
C ALA A 116 -8.05 -22.84 1.57
N PHE A 117 -6.74 -22.65 1.55
CA PHE A 117 -6.04 -22.01 0.43
C PHE A 117 -5.85 -23.01 -0.71
N THR A 118 -6.71 -22.95 -1.72
CA THR A 118 -6.72 -23.87 -2.86
C THR A 118 -6.36 -23.17 -4.16
N ASP A 119 -6.00 -23.97 -5.18
CA ASP A 119 -5.78 -23.45 -6.54
C ASP A 119 -7.04 -22.81 -7.13
N ASP A 120 -8.22 -23.29 -6.79
CA ASP A 120 -9.47 -22.73 -7.25
C ASP A 120 -9.75 -21.37 -6.63
N LEU A 121 -9.47 -21.18 -5.33
CA LEU A 121 -9.53 -19.86 -4.69
C LEU A 121 -8.53 -18.88 -5.33
N GLN A 122 -7.32 -19.32 -5.63
CA GLN A 122 -6.34 -18.48 -6.31
C GLN A 122 -6.82 -18.07 -7.72
N LYS A 123 -7.45 -18.99 -8.46
CA LYS A 123 -8.05 -18.67 -9.77
C LYS A 123 -9.22 -17.70 -9.64
N GLU A 124 -10.06 -17.87 -8.61
CA GLU A 124 -11.16 -16.96 -8.31
C GLU A 124 -10.65 -15.55 -8.03
N ILE A 125 -9.66 -15.38 -7.17
CA ILE A 125 -9.02 -14.09 -6.87
C ILE A 125 -8.50 -13.44 -8.16
N ARG A 126 -7.72 -14.17 -8.98
CA ARG A 126 -7.18 -13.65 -10.24
C ARG A 126 -8.29 -13.26 -11.22
N THR A 127 -9.36 -14.03 -11.28
CA THR A 127 -10.50 -13.77 -12.15
C THR A 127 -11.25 -12.52 -11.71
N GLN A 128 -11.53 -12.40 -10.41
CA GLN A 128 -12.17 -11.23 -9.81
C GLN A 128 -11.39 -9.95 -10.12
N VAL A 129 -10.09 -9.95 -9.88
CA VAL A 129 -9.23 -8.79 -10.18
C VAL A 129 -9.18 -8.49 -11.67
N ARG A 130 -9.06 -9.50 -12.52
CA ARG A 130 -8.98 -9.32 -13.98
C ARG A 130 -10.25 -8.74 -14.59
N GLN A 131 -11.40 -9.15 -14.10
CA GLN A 131 -12.71 -8.73 -14.63
C GLN A 131 -13.10 -7.33 -14.19
N ASN A 132 -12.69 -6.92 -13.00
CA ASN A 132 -13.16 -5.67 -12.38
C ASN A 132 -12.07 -4.59 -12.28
N ALA A 133 -10.83 -4.89 -12.70
CA ALA A 133 -9.74 -3.94 -12.86
C ALA A 133 -9.08 -4.16 -14.23
N THR A 134 -7.76 -4.33 -14.31
CA THR A 134 -7.09 -4.62 -15.57
C THR A 134 -6.18 -5.85 -15.44
N PRO A 135 -5.72 -6.46 -16.55
CA PRO A 135 -4.75 -7.57 -16.50
C PRO A 135 -3.47 -7.24 -15.71
N ARG A 136 -3.07 -5.97 -15.64
CA ARG A 136 -1.87 -5.53 -14.91
C ARG A 136 -2.03 -5.55 -13.39
N HIS A 137 -3.27 -5.50 -12.90
CA HIS A 137 -3.60 -5.61 -11.47
C HIS A 137 -3.56 -7.05 -10.97
N VAL A 138 -3.60 -8.03 -11.87
CA VAL A 138 -3.67 -9.45 -11.50
C VAL A 138 -2.39 -9.86 -10.78
N PRO A 139 -2.46 -10.37 -9.53
CA PRO A 139 -1.27 -10.78 -8.80
C PRO A 139 -0.53 -11.92 -9.51
N ALA A 140 0.76 -11.75 -9.70
CA ALA A 140 1.65 -12.79 -10.21
C ALA A 140 1.82 -13.90 -9.16
N VAL A 141 1.91 -13.50 -7.88
CA VAL A 141 2.01 -14.43 -6.75
C VAL A 141 0.86 -14.15 -5.79
N ILE A 142 0.22 -15.21 -5.30
CA ILE A 142 -0.74 -15.17 -4.21
C ILE A 142 -0.29 -16.16 -3.15
N ALA A 143 -0.23 -15.75 -1.89
CA ALA A 143 0.14 -16.59 -0.77
C ALA A 143 -0.81 -16.37 0.40
N ALA A 144 -1.16 -17.44 1.12
CA ALA A 144 -1.90 -17.32 2.37
C ALA A 144 -0.93 -17.14 3.54
N VAL A 145 -1.29 -16.23 4.45
CA VAL A 145 -0.54 -15.95 5.68
C VAL A 145 -1.46 -16.03 6.89
N PRO A 146 -0.94 -16.43 8.06
CA PRO A 146 -1.74 -16.52 9.29
C PRO A 146 -2.19 -15.14 9.81
N ASP A 147 -1.36 -14.12 9.63
CA ASP A 147 -1.62 -12.76 10.09
C ASP A 147 -0.93 -11.72 9.21
N ILE A 148 -1.38 -10.47 9.28
CA ILE A 148 -0.87 -9.34 8.50
C ILE A 148 -0.41 -8.24 9.47
N PRO A 149 0.81 -7.67 9.30
CA PRO A 149 1.35 -6.68 10.22
C PRO A 149 0.56 -5.37 10.17
N ARG A 150 0.25 -4.83 11.35
CA ARG A 150 -0.53 -3.61 11.55
C ARG A 150 0.18 -2.63 12.45
N THR A 151 -0.06 -1.38 12.21
CA THR A 151 0.28 -0.32 13.14
C THR A 151 -0.62 -0.41 14.39
N ARG A 152 -0.21 0.24 15.49
CA ARG A 152 -1.04 0.34 16.72
C ARG A 152 -2.38 1.04 16.48
N SER A 153 -2.52 1.80 15.41
CA SER A 153 -3.80 2.40 14.98
C SER A 153 -4.65 1.46 14.11
N GLY A 154 -4.23 0.21 13.91
CA GLY A 154 -4.97 -0.82 13.16
C GLY A 154 -4.77 -0.79 11.64
N LYS A 155 -3.92 0.09 11.11
CA LYS A 155 -3.65 0.16 9.66
C LYS A 155 -2.65 -0.90 9.23
N ILE A 156 -2.91 -1.58 8.12
CA ILE A 156 -1.97 -2.51 7.47
C ILE A 156 -0.68 -1.78 7.09
N SER A 157 0.45 -2.43 7.35
CA SER A 157 1.79 -1.87 7.07
C SER A 157 2.38 -2.48 5.80
N GLU A 158 1.92 -2.02 4.61
CA GLU A 158 2.42 -2.45 3.30
C GLU A 158 3.93 -2.30 3.15
N ILE A 159 4.47 -1.17 3.64
CA ILE A 159 5.90 -0.86 3.55
C ILE A 159 6.73 -1.84 4.36
N ALA A 160 6.26 -2.25 5.55
CA ALA A 160 6.96 -3.23 6.38
C ALA A 160 7.03 -4.59 5.66
N VAL A 161 5.91 -5.06 5.09
CA VAL A 161 5.86 -6.28 4.28
C VAL A 161 6.79 -6.19 3.07
N ARG A 162 6.76 -5.09 2.35
CA ARG A 162 7.65 -4.86 1.21
C ARG A 162 9.12 -4.91 1.61
N HIS A 163 9.51 -4.36 2.76
CA HIS A 163 10.89 -4.41 3.25
C HIS A 163 11.31 -5.84 3.54
N VAL A 164 10.48 -6.62 4.25
CA VAL A 164 10.78 -8.04 4.55
C VAL A 164 10.95 -8.82 3.25
N LEU A 165 10.02 -8.69 2.31
CA LEU A 165 10.04 -9.38 1.01
C LEU A 165 11.32 -9.12 0.20
N HIS A 166 11.97 -7.96 0.43
CA HIS A 166 13.23 -7.60 -0.22
C HIS A 166 14.46 -7.81 0.66
N GLY A 167 14.34 -8.46 1.82
CA GLY A 167 15.44 -8.65 2.77
C GLY A 167 15.98 -7.34 3.37
N ARG A 168 15.18 -6.29 3.39
CA ARG A 168 15.55 -4.97 3.93
C ARG A 168 15.13 -4.85 5.39
N PRO A 169 15.87 -4.13 6.23
CA PRO A 169 15.47 -3.92 7.62
C PRO A 169 14.17 -3.11 7.70
N VAL A 170 13.25 -3.57 8.54
CA VAL A 170 12.03 -2.82 8.86
C VAL A 170 12.35 -1.80 9.94
N LYS A 171 12.11 -0.53 9.64
CA LYS A 171 12.25 0.57 10.61
C LYS A 171 10.97 0.69 11.45
N ASN A 172 11.13 1.17 12.69
CA ASN A 172 10.00 1.45 13.60
C ASN A 172 9.09 0.24 13.86
N THR A 173 9.66 -0.95 14.05
CA THR A 173 8.89 -2.16 14.40
C THR A 173 8.10 -1.99 15.70
N GLU A 174 8.55 -1.09 16.59
CA GLU A 174 7.84 -0.72 17.82
C GLU A 174 6.50 0.01 17.56
N ALA A 175 6.28 0.54 16.36
CA ALA A 175 5.01 1.12 15.96
C ALA A 175 3.98 0.09 15.51
N LEU A 176 4.41 -1.17 15.30
CA LEU A 176 3.51 -2.27 14.98
C LEU A 176 2.80 -2.80 16.24
N ALA A 177 1.56 -3.24 16.06
CA ALA A 177 0.79 -3.91 17.10
C ALA A 177 1.16 -5.40 17.20
N ASN A 178 1.53 -6.00 16.06
CA ASN A 178 1.85 -7.42 15.91
C ASN A 178 3.14 -7.59 15.06
N PRO A 179 4.31 -7.17 15.56
CA PRO A 179 5.56 -7.25 14.79
C PRO A 179 5.96 -8.67 14.41
N GLU A 180 5.52 -9.70 15.17
CA GLU A 180 5.70 -11.11 14.88
C GLU A 180 5.07 -11.56 13.56
N ALA A 181 4.03 -10.88 13.10
CA ALA A 181 3.40 -11.15 11.81
C ALA A 181 4.35 -10.95 10.62
N LEU A 182 5.44 -10.21 10.80
CA LEU A 182 6.47 -10.03 9.76
C LEU A 182 7.22 -11.33 9.43
N GLU A 183 7.21 -12.33 10.31
CA GLU A 183 7.87 -13.62 10.10
C GLU A 183 7.17 -14.48 9.02
N PHE A 184 5.97 -14.10 8.59
CA PHE A 184 5.19 -14.82 7.58
C PHE A 184 5.47 -14.38 6.13
N PHE A 185 6.39 -13.42 5.91
CA PHE A 185 6.63 -12.80 4.60
C PHE A 185 8.04 -13.01 4.02
#